data_2e94cd6ac46848a1d8e6d711380e78e8
#
_entry.id   2e94cd6ac46848a1d8e6d711380e78e8
#
_cell.length_a   1.000
_cell.length_b   1.000
_cell.length_c   1.000
_cell.angle_alpha   90.00
_cell.angle_beta   90.00
_cell.angle_gamma   90.00
#
_symmetry.space_group_name_H-M   'P 1'
#
loop_
_entity.id
_entity.type
_entity.pdbx_description
1 polymer ?
#
loop_
_entity_poly.entity_id
_entity_poly.type
_entity_poly.pdbx_seq_one_letter_code
_entity_poly.pdbx_strand_id
1 'polypeptide(L)'
;MINFNNVKIFSGSSNLELAKKIAVKAGLELGKVEIQRFKDGEVYIEIEETVRGRDVFVVQSTSEPVNENLMELLIFVDALKRASAKTINVIIPYYGYARQDRKSKPREPITSKLVANLLTTAGVNRVIAMDLHADQIQGFFDIPVDHMQALPLMVRYFKERGFYGDNIVVVSPDVGGVKRARKLAEKLDCKIAIIDKRRPKPNVAEVMNLIGEVEGKIAIFIDDMIDTAGTITNGADAIAQRGAKEVYACCSHAVFSDPAIERLEKSALKEVIITDSIALPERKRIDKIKILSVDSVFADAIDRITNNKSVSELFE
;
A
#
# COMPACT_ATOMS: atom_id res chain seq x y z
N MET A 1 -12.11 -24.01 14.38
CA MET A 1 -10.91 -23.65 15.17
C MET A 1 -9.71 -23.77 14.25
N ILE A 2 -8.96 -22.67 14.11
CA ILE A 2 -7.75 -22.64 13.29
C ILE A 2 -6.77 -23.64 13.90
N ASN A 3 -6.22 -24.52 13.07
CA ASN A 3 -5.13 -25.38 13.51
C ASN A 3 -3.82 -24.57 13.49
N PHE A 4 -3.69 -23.64 14.46
CA PHE A 4 -2.52 -22.76 14.61
C PHE A 4 -1.20 -23.51 14.80
N ASN A 5 -1.26 -24.79 15.13
CA ASN A 5 -0.05 -25.60 15.35
C ASN A 5 0.83 -25.74 14.09
N ASN A 6 0.32 -25.40 12.92
CA ASN A 6 1.05 -25.55 11.65
C ASN A 6 1.44 -24.24 10.97
N VAL A 7 1.02 -23.09 11.51
CA VAL A 7 1.28 -21.77 10.91
C VAL A 7 2.34 -21.04 11.71
N LYS A 8 3.24 -20.36 11.01
CA LYS A 8 4.23 -19.46 11.58
C LYS A 8 4.18 -18.12 10.85
N ILE A 9 4.34 -17.04 11.59
CA ILE A 9 4.45 -15.70 11.03
C ILE A 9 5.74 -15.05 11.49
N PHE A 10 6.48 -14.46 10.57
CA PHE A 10 7.72 -13.74 10.82
C PHE A 10 7.63 -12.31 10.31
N SER A 11 8.46 -11.44 10.85
CA SER A 11 8.65 -10.07 10.36
C SER A 11 10.04 -9.89 9.78
N GLY A 12 10.12 -9.29 8.61
CA GLY A 12 11.35 -8.61 8.21
C GLY A 12 11.49 -7.27 8.94
N SER A 13 12.53 -6.51 8.61
CA SER A 13 12.89 -5.28 9.33
C SER A 13 12.07 -4.05 8.94
N SER A 14 11.38 -4.07 7.78
CA SER A 14 10.78 -2.85 7.21
C SER A 14 9.58 -2.30 7.97
N ASN A 15 8.79 -3.18 8.66
CA ASN A 15 7.59 -2.74 9.38
C ASN A 15 7.20 -3.72 10.51
N LEU A 16 8.06 -3.83 11.52
CA LEU A 16 7.87 -4.72 12.67
C LEU A 16 6.57 -4.45 13.43
N GLU A 17 6.19 -3.18 13.56
CA GLU A 17 4.98 -2.81 14.30
C GLU A 17 3.70 -3.31 13.60
N LEU A 18 3.63 -3.21 12.28
CA LEU A 18 2.52 -3.80 11.54
C LEU A 18 2.51 -5.32 11.65
N ALA A 19 3.66 -5.97 11.53
CA ALA A 19 3.77 -7.42 11.65
C ALA A 19 3.29 -7.92 13.03
N LYS A 20 3.64 -7.22 14.13
CA LYS A 20 3.13 -7.51 15.48
C LYS A 20 1.61 -7.40 15.55
N LYS A 21 1.03 -6.32 15.00
CA LYS A 21 -0.42 -6.14 14.97
C LYS A 21 -1.11 -7.26 14.19
N ILE A 22 -0.59 -7.62 13.01
CA ILE A 22 -1.12 -8.72 12.19
C ILE A 22 -1.08 -10.04 12.99
N ALA A 23 0.06 -10.36 13.61
CA ALA A 23 0.20 -11.57 14.41
C ALA A 23 -0.84 -11.64 15.53
N VAL A 24 -0.96 -10.57 16.32
CA VAL A 24 -1.96 -10.48 17.41
C VAL A 24 -3.38 -10.66 16.88
N LYS A 25 -3.74 -10.00 15.80
CA LYS A 25 -5.08 -10.10 15.17
C LYS A 25 -5.36 -11.51 14.62
N ALA A 26 -4.35 -12.17 14.08
CA ALA A 26 -4.45 -13.55 13.60
C ALA A 26 -4.43 -14.57 14.73
N GLY A 27 -4.23 -14.16 15.99
CA GLY A 27 -4.07 -15.08 17.13
C GLY A 27 -2.77 -15.89 17.09
N LEU A 28 -1.72 -15.31 16.51
CA LEU A 28 -0.39 -15.87 16.36
C LEU A 28 0.64 -15.05 17.15
N GLU A 29 1.79 -15.66 17.42
CA GLU A 29 2.98 -14.97 17.90
C GLU A 29 3.99 -14.86 16.77
N LEU A 30 4.77 -13.76 16.74
CA LEU A 30 5.88 -13.63 15.80
C LEU A 30 6.93 -14.69 16.09
N GLY A 31 7.36 -15.37 15.05
CA GLY A 31 8.47 -16.30 15.09
C GLY A 31 9.79 -15.58 15.40
N LYS A 32 10.70 -16.33 16.02
CA LYS A 32 12.03 -15.83 16.39
C LYS A 32 12.95 -15.84 15.18
N VAL A 33 13.53 -14.70 14.88
CA VAL A 33 14.47 -14.50 13.77
C VAL A 33 15.47 -13.42 14.16
N GLU A 34 16.73 -13.67 13.90
CA GLU A 34 17.77 -12.66 13.98
C GLU A 34 18.04 -12.09 12.57
N ILE A 35 17.99 -10.78 12.44
CA ILE A 35 18.28 -10.05 11.19
C ILE A 35 19.40 -9.08 11.51
N GLN A 36 20.55 -9.29 10.88
CA GLN A 36 21.74 -8.47 11.06
C GLN A 36 22.26 -7.95 9.72
N ARG A 37 23.15 -7.00 9.78
CA ARG A 37 23.93 -6.52 8.63
C ARG A 37 25.41 -6.62 8.93
N PHE A 38 26.16 -7.20 8.00
CA PHE A 38 27.60 -7.14 8.04
C PHE A 38 28.09 -5.70 7.84
N LYS A 39 29.36 -5.44 8.14
CA LYS A 39 29.93 -4.09 8.03
C LYS A 39 29.94 -3.51 6.61
N ASP A 40 29.92 -4.37 5.60
CA ASP A 40 29.83 -4.04 4.17
C ASP A 40 28.37 -3.86 3.69
N GLY A 41 27.38 -4.13 4.57
CA GLY A 41 25.97 -3.95 4.28
C GLY A 41 25.23 -5.23 3.86
N GLU A 42 25.91 -6.37 3.71
CA GLU A 42 25.25 -7.65 3.42
C GLU A 42 24.31 -8.04 4.55
N VAL A 43 23.14 -8.57 4.16
CA VAL A 43 22.10 -9.00 5.12
C VAL A 43 22.37 -10.43 5.55
N TYR A 44 22.34 -10.66 6.86
CA TYR A 44 22.37 -11.98 7.50
C TYR A 44 21.03 -12.25 8.17
N ILE A 45 20.48 -13.46 7.96
CA ILE A 45 19.23 -13.91 8.58
C ILE A 45 19.42 -15.30 9.20
N GLU A 46 19.03 -15.44 10.46
CA GLU A 46 19.00 -16.70 11.17
C GLU A 46 17.59 -16.95 11.71
N ILE A 47 16.97 -18.06 11.28
CA ILE A 47 15.68 -18.51 11.82
C ILE A 47 15.94 -19.30 13.11
N GLU A 48 15.55 -18.74 14.25
CA GLU A 48 15.88 -19.27 15.57
C GLU A 48 14.87 -20.32 16.10
N GLU A 49 13.97 -20.80 15.23
CA GLU A 49 13.02 -21.83 15.57
C GLU A 49 12.73 -22.79 14.41
N THR A 50 12.18 -23.98 14.71
CA THR A 50 11.87 -24.94 13.64
C THR A 50 10.67 -24.50 12.81
N VAL A 51 10.86 -24.48 11.49
CA VAL A 51 9.81 -24.19 10.49
C VAL A 51 9.54 -25.38 9.57
N ARG A 52 10.20 -26.53 9.84
CA ARG A 52 10.05 -27.74 9.01
C ARG A 52 8.59 -28.18 8.94
N GLY A 53 8.08 -28.29 7.71
CA GLY A 53 6.71 -28.73 7.44
C GLY A 53 5.63 -27.70 7.83
N ARG A 54 6.00 -26.44 8.17
CA ARG A 54 5.07 -25.38 8.53
C ARG A 54 4.66 -24.55 7.32
N ASP A 55 3.44 -24.02 7.37
CA ASP A 55 3.00 -22.97 6.47
C ASP A 55 3.47 -21.62 7.07
N VAL A 56 4.40 -20.96 6.37
CA VAL A 56 5.08 -19.76 6.89
C VAL A 56 4.58 -18.52 6.18
N PHE A 57 4.32 -17.46 6.95
CA PHE A 57 4.04 -16.11 6.45
C PHE A 57 5.19 -15.19 6.84
N VAL A 58 5.67 -14.37 5.90
CA VAL A 58 6.69 -13.34 6.13
C VAL A 58 6.10 -11.98 5.79
N VAL A 59 6.09 -11.06 6.74
CA VAL A 59 5.63 -9.69 6.55
C VAL A 59 6.82 -8.80 6.25
N GLN A 60 6.87 -8.22 5.03
CA GLN A 60 7.94 -7.31 4.61
C GLN A 60 7.46 -6.34 3.54
N SER A 61 7.36 -5.06 3.85
CA SER A 61 7.16 -4.02 2.84
C SER A 61 8.46 -3.77 2.09
N THR A 62 8.41 -3.72 0.75
CA THR A 62 9.58 -3.37 -0.06
C THR A 62 9.64 -1.86 -0.33
N SER A 63 9.43 -1.06 0.74
CA SER A 63 9.53 0.39 0.79
C SER A 63 10.98 0.85 0.99
N GLU A 64 11.20 2.14 1.16
CA GLU A 64 12.55 2.70 1.44
C GLU A 64 13.16 2.12 2.73
N PRO A 65 14.42 1.67 2.67
CA PRO A 65 15.34 1.53 1.53
C PRO A 65 14.97 0.32 0.64
N VAL A 66 14.46 0.61 -0.57
CA VAL A 66 13.75 -0.37 -1.41
C VAL A 66 14.58 -1.60 -1.76
N ASN A 67 15.83 -1.39 -2.19
CA ASN A 67 16.71 -2.49 -2.61
C ASN A 67 17.11 -3.39 -1.44
N GLU A 68 17.35 -2.78 -0.28
CA GLU A 68 17.72 -3.51 0.93
C GLU A 68 16.56 -4.36 1.43
N ASN A 69 15.36 -3.78 1.52
CA ASN A 69 14.16 -4.49 1.97
C ASN A 69 13.76 -5.62 1.01
N LEU A 70 13.96 -5.41 -0.30
CA LEU A 70 13.74 -6.47 -1.28
C LEU A 70 14.77 -7.58 -1.13
N MET A 71 16.05 -7.26 -1.02
CA MET A 71 17.11 -8.27 -0.85
C MET A 71 16.96 -9.04 0.46
N GLU A 72 16.62 -8.36 1.55
CA GLU A 72 16.32 -8.98 2.84
C GLU A 72 15.18 -10.01 2.69
N LEU A 73 14.09 -9.65 2.00
CA LEU A 73 12.98 -10.57 1.74
C LEU A 73 13.44 -11.82 0.96
N LEU A 74 14.26 -11.65 -0.07
CA LEU A 74 14.77 -12.78 -0.88
C LEU A 74 15.64 -13.72 -0.05
N ILE A 75 16.53 -13.17 0.79
CA ILE A 75 17.37 -13.94 1.70
C ILE A 75 16.53 -14.66 2.76
N PHE A 76 15.50 -14.00 3.28
CA PHE A 76 14.56 -14.60 4.23
C PHE A 76 13.86 -15.83 3.63
N VAL A 77 13.37 -15.69 2.40
CA VAL A 77 12.73 -16.78 1.66
C VAL A 77 13.70 -17.95 1.45
N ASP A 78 14.96 -17.69 1.08
CA ASP A 78 15.96 -18.75 0.90
C ASP A 78 16.26 -19.48 2.24
N ALA A 79 16.37 -18.73 3.34
CA ALA A 79 16.57 -19.32 4.66
C ALA A 79 15.42 -20.26 5.05
N LEU A 80 14.17 -19.83 4.86
CA LEU A 80 12.97 -20.65 5.14
C LEU A 80 12.90 -21.90 4.25
N LYS A 81 13.22 -21.75 2.96
CA LYS A 81 13.28 -22.86 2.00
C LYS A 81 14.31 -23.90 2.43
N ARG A 82 15.52 -23.49 2.82
CA ARG A 82 16.57 -24.37 3.33
C ARG A 82 16.21 -24.99 4.67
N ALA A 83 15.44 -24.31 5.50
CA ALA A 83 14.91 -24.83 6.76
C ALA A 83 13.69 -25.77 6.57
N SER A 84 13.33 -26.09 5.30
CA SER A 84 12.25 -27.02 4.93
C SER A 84 10.85 -26.56 5.36
N ALA A 85 10.55 -25.25 5.29
CA ALA A 85 9.19 -24.77 5.35
C ALA A 85 8.33 -25.49 4.28
N LYS A 86 7.07 -25.79 4.60
CA LYS A 86 6.14 -26.46 3.66
C LYS A 86 5.67 -25.51 2.58
N THR A 87 5.23 -24.30 3.00
CA THR A 87 4.90 -23.20 2.13
C THR A 87 5.50 -21.91 2.65
N ILE A 88 5.87 -21.02 1.75
CA ILE A 88 6.38 -19.67 2.07
C ILE A 88 5.45 -18.66 1.41
N ASN A 89 4.65 -17.98 2.23
CA ASN A 89 3.71 -16.96 1.82
C ASN A 89 4.28 -15.59 2.24
N VAL A 90 4.41 -14.66 1.30
CA VAL A 90 4.93 -13.33 1.61
C VAL A 90 3.81 -12.30 1.63
N ILE A 91 3.70 -11.59 2.75
CA ILE A 91 2.82 -10.44 2.90
C ILE A 91 3.66 -9.21 2.60
N ILE A 92 3.37 -8.55 1.49
CA ILE A 92 4.07 -7.35 1.02
C ILE A 92 3.08 -6.18 1.08
N PRO A 93 2.93 -5.50 2.23
CA PRO A 93 1.99 -4.39 2.38
C PRO A 93 2.22 -3.27 1.37
N TYR A 94 3.48 -3.01 1.02
CA TYR A 94 3.86 -2.14 -0.09
C TYR A 94 4.82 -2.87 -1.04
N TYR A 95 4.38 -3.04 -2.30
CA TYR A 95 5.16 -3.66 -3.35
C TYR A 95 5.99 -2.61 -4.09
N GLY A 96 7.27 -2.56 -3.79
CA GLY A 96 8.21 -1.66 -4.45
C GLY A 96 8.35 -1.95 -5.96
N TYR A 97 8.78 -0.95 -6.73
CA TYR A 97 8.86 -1.02 -8.20
C TYR A 97 7.53 -1.19 -8.93
N ALA A 98 6.38 -1.19 -8.25
CA ALA A 98 5.06 -1.32 -8.86
C ALA A 98 4.78 -0.28 -9.95
N ARG A 99 5.36 0.92 -9.85
CA ARG A 99 5.23 2.00 -10.86
C ARG A 99 5.94 1.72 -12.18
N GLN A 100 6.79 0.69 -12.23
CA GLN A 100 7.49 0.25 -13.44
C GLN A 100 6.84 -1.03 -14.00
N ASP A 101 5.52 -0.98 -14.20
CA ASP A 101 4.68 -2.09 -14.68
C ASP A 101 4.62 -2.20 -16.21
N ARG A 102 5.08 -1.18 -16.91
CA ARG A 102 5.10 -1.11 -18.37
C ARG A 102 6.23 -0.21 -18.87
N LYS A 103 6.56 -0.37 -20.15
CA LYS A 103 7.47 0.58 -20.83
C LYS A 103 6.70 1.83 -21.24
N SER A 104 7.11 2.97 -20.74
CA SER A 104 6.62 4.29 -21.16
C SER A 104 7.42 4.83 -22.36
N LYS A 105 8.69 4.38 -22.48
CA LYS A 105 9.61 4.72 -23.57
C LYS A 105 10.35 3.48 -24.08
N PRO A 106 10.88 3.51 -25.30
CA PRO A 106 11.74 2.42 -25.80
C PRO A 106 12.91 2.13 -24.85
N ARG A 107 13.24 0.84 -24.70
CA ARG A 107 14.42 0.36 -23.93
C ARG A 107 14.31 0.50 -22.40
N GLU A 108 13.16 0.88 -21.87
CA GLU A 108 12.90 0.85 -20.42
C GLU A 108 12.67 -0.58 -19.92
N PRO A 109 13.02 -0.87 -18.67
CA PRO A 109 12.69 -2.15 -18.03
C PRO A 109 11.20 -2.24 -17.66
N ILE A 110 10.75 -3.43 -17.31
CA ILE A 110 9.51 -3.69 -16.57
C ILE A 110 9.95 -4.28 -15.22
N THR A 111 10.37 -3.41 -14.31
CA THR A 111 11.01 -3.84 -13.06
C THR A 111 10.02 -4.53 -12.13
N SER A 112 8.74 -4.18 -12.19
CA SER A 112 7.70 -4.90 -11.47
C SER A 112 7.64 -6.40 -11.82
N LYS A 113 7.81 -6.76 -13.11
CA LYS A 113 7.92 -8.17 -13.54
C LYS A 113 9.23 -8.80 -13.08
N LEU A 114 10.34 -8.07 -13.12
CA LEU A 114 11.62 -8.57 -12.63
C LEU A 114 11.53 -8.96 -11.14
N VAL A 115 10.92 -8.12 -10.30
CA VAL A 115 10.74 -8.41 -8.87
C VAL A 115 9.84 -9.64 -8.68
N ALA A 116 8.75 -9.76 -9.45
CA ALA A 116 7.89 -10.95 -9.42
C ALA A 116 8.67 -12.24 -9.73
N ASN A 117 9.53 -12.20 -10.75
CA ASN A 117 10.38 -13.33 -11.11
C ASN A 117 11.40 -13.69 -10.01
N LEU A 118 12.02 -12.67 -9.38
CA LEU A 118 12.97 -12.89 -8.27
C LEU A 118 12.29 -13.57 -7.08
N LEU A 119 11.11 -13.12 -6.68
CA LEU A 119 10.34 -13.72 -5.59
C LEU A 119 9.96 -15.18 -5.89
N THR A 120 9.47 -15.44 -7.11
CA THR A 120 9.13 -16.79 -7.55
C THR A 120 10.35 -17.71 -7.56
N THR A 121 11.48 -17.24 -8.10
CA THR A 121 12.75 -18.00 -8.17
C THR A 121 13.32 -18.28 -6.78
N ALA A 122 13.23 -17.35 -5.86
CA ALA A 122 13.66 -17.53 -4.47
C ALA A 122 12.89 -18.67 -3.78
N GLY A 123 11.64 -18.89 -4.15
CA GLY A 123 10.83 -20.00 -3.63
C GLY A 123 9.55 -19.58 -2.92
N VAL A 124 9.07 -18.37 -3.17
CA VAL A 124 7.75 -17.91 -2.68
C VAL A 124 6.65 -18.75 -3.32
N ASN A 125 5.71 -19.23 -2.52
CA ASN A 125 4.54 -20.00 -2.97
C ASN A 125 3.30 -19.13 -3.20
N ARG A 126 3.19 -17.97 -2.53
CA ARG A 126 2.06 -17.05 -2.62
C ARG A 126 2.50 -15.65 -2.23
N VAL A 127 1.97 -14.65 -2.91
CA VAL A 127 2.13 -13.22 -2.57
C VAL A 127 0.80 -12.66 -2.10
N ILE A 128 0.82 -11.92 -1.00
CA ILE A 128 -0.33 -11.17 -0.49
C ILE A 128 0.10 -9.71 -0.47
N ALA A 129 -0.42 -8.91 -1.39
CA ALA A 129 -0.02 -7.51 -1.56
C ALA A 129 -1.24 -6.59 -1.44
N MET A 130 -1.01 -5.33 -1.02
CA MET A 130 -2.09 -4.35 -0.92
C MET A 130 -1.98 -3.31 -2.03
N ASP A 131 -3.12 -2.94 -2.60
CA ASP A 131 -3.30 -1.84 -3.57
C ASP A 131 -2.14 -1.69 -4.55
N LEU A 132 -1.87 -2.76 -5.32
CA LEU A 132 -0.88 -2.72 -6.38
C LEU A 132 -1.15 -1.53 -7.32
N HIS A 133 -0.11 -0.82 -7.72
CA HIS A 133 -0.22 0.37 -8.56
C HIS A 133 -1.08 0.14 -9.82
N ALA A 134 -1.02 -1.06 -10.36
CA ALA A 134 -1.83 -1.48 -11.49
C ALA A 134 -2.33 -2.92 -11.27
N ASP A 135 -3.63 -3.16 -11.51
CA ASP A 135 -4.28 -4.45 -11.26
C ASP A 135 -3.60 -5.60 -12.05
N GLN A 136 -3.05 -5.31 -13.24
CA GLN A 136 -2.38 -6.30 -14.10
C GLN A 136 -1.06 -6.84 -13.54
N ILE A 137 -0.47 -6.21 -12.51
CA ILE A 137 0.76 -6.71 -11.87
C ILE A 137 0.55 -8.12 -11.30
N GLN A 138 -0.68 -8.46 -10.90
CA GLN A 138 -1.04 -9.83 -10.49
C GLN A 138 -0.67 -10.87 -11.55
N GLY A 139 -0.83 -10.53 -12.83
CA GLY A 139 -0.47 -11.39 -13.96
C GLY A 139 1.03 -11.50 -14.24
N PHE A 140 1.88 -10.78 -13.49
CA PHE A 140 3.34 -10.93 -13.63
C PHE A 140 3.90 -12.11 -12.84
N PHE A 141 3.10 -12.67 -11.94
CA PHE A 141 3.48 -13.80 -11.11
C PHE A 141 2.98 -15.11 -11.71
N ASP A 142 3.80 -16.13 -11.67
CA ASP A 142 3.44 -17.51 -12.02
C ASP A 142 2.98 -18.30 -10.76
N ILE A 143 2.80 -17.61 -9.65
CA ILE A 143 2.29 -18.10 -8.36
C ILE A 143 1.05 -17.31 -7.95
N PRO A 144 0.19 -17.83 -7.07
CA PRO A 144 -1.00 -17.12 -6.59
C PRO A 144 -0.66 -15.76 -5.98
N VAL A 145 -1.48 -14.74 -6.31
CA VAL A 145 -1.43 -13.41 -5.73
C VAL A 145 -2.79 -13.04 -5.17
N ASP A 146 -2.83 -12.72 -3.87
CA ASP A 146 -4.00 -12.13 -3.24
C ASP A 146 -3.81 -10.61 -3.18
N HIS A 147 -4.59 -9.90 -3.97
CA HIS A 147 -4.53 -8.44 -4.07
C HIS A 147 -5.52 -7.80 -3.11
N MET A 148 -5.04 -7.43 -1.92
CA MET A 148 -5.82 -6.81 -0.85
C MET A 148 -6.14 -5.34 -1.18
N GLN A 149 -7.22 -4.81 -0.61
CA GLN A 149 -7.65 -3.42 -0.82
C GLN A 149 -7.84 -2.68 0.51
N ALA A 150 -7.28 -1.48 0.63
CA ALA A 150 -7.49 -0.61 1.79
C ALA A 150 -8.78 0.22 1.68
N LEU A 151 -9.42 0.25 0.52
CA LEU A 151 -10.62 1.03 0.27
C LEU A 151 -11.74 0.83 1.32
N PRO A 152 -12.07 -0.39 1.79
CA PRO A 152 -13.08 -0.58 2.83
C PRO A 152 -12.77 0.14 4.15
N LEU A 153 -11.49 0.23 4.52
CA LEU A 153 -11.05 0.97 5.73
C LEU A 153 -11.28 2.48 5.55
N MET A 154 -10.93 3.02 4.37
CA MET A 154 -11.13 4.43 4.05
C MET A 154 -12.61 4.79 4.01
N VAL A 155 -13.45 3.95 3.40
CA VAL A 155 -14.92 4.12 3.37
C VAL A 155 -15.48 4.17 4.79
N ARG A 156 -15.09 3.23 5.66
CA ARG A 156 -15.51 3.21 7.06
C ARG A 156 -15.14 4.50 7.77
N TYR A 157 -13.87 4.93 7.66
CA TYR A 157 -13.36 6.15 8.26
C TYR A 157 -14.18 7.40 7.87
N PHE A 158 -14.52 7.55 6.60
CA PHE A 158 -15.30 8.69 6.12
C PHE A 158 -16.77 8.59 6.54
N LYS A 159 -17.39 7.40 6.45
CA LYS A 159 -18.79 7.19 6.88
C LYS A 159 -19.01 7.44 8.37
N GLU A 160 -18.10 7.01 9.23
CA GLU A 160 -18.15 7.26 10.67
C GLU A 160 -18.10 8.76 11.02
N ARG A 161 -17.58 9.58 10.13
CA ARG A 161 -17.55 11.05 10.24
C ARG A 161 -18.73 11.74 9.54
N GLY A 162 -19.66 10.98 9.00
CA GLY A 162 -20.81 11.53 8.28
C GLY A 162 -20.47 12.04 6.87
N PHE A 163 -19.36 11.60 6.28
CA PHE A 163 -18.93 12.01 4.94
C PHE A 163 -19.49 11.06 3.89
N TYR A 164 -20.72 11.34 3.44
CA TYR A 164 -21.43 10.64 2.37
C TYR A 164 -22.52 11.53 1.77
N GLY A 165 -23.01 11.18 0.59
CA GLY A 165 -24.09 11.89 -0.10
C GLY A 165 -23.68 13.16 -0.81
N ASP A 166 -24.63 14.02 -1.13
CA ASP A 166 -24.48 15.16 -2.04
C ASP A 166 -23.51 16.26 -1.58
N ASN A 167 -23.23 16.35 -0.28
CA ASN A 167 -22.31 17.33 0.28
C ASN A 167 -20.83 16.94 0.11
N ILE A 168 -20.58 15.75 -0.44
CA ILE A 168 -19.24 15.21 -0.64
C ILE A 168 -18.95 15.12 -2.15
N VAL A 169 -17.69 15.27 -2.51
CA VAL A 169 -17.19 14.97 -3.85
C VAL A 169 -15.84 14.24 -3.73
N VAL A 170 -15.72 13.11 -4.41
CA VAL A 170 -14.44 12.41 -4.52
C VAL A 170 -13.69 12.97 -5.73
N VAL A 171 -12.43 13.34 -5.52
CA VAL A 171 -11.60 13.97 -6.53
C VAL A 171 -10.51 13.01 -7.00
N SER A 172 -10.47 12.76 -8.31
CA SER A 172 -9.33 12.09 -8.93
C SER A 172 -8.23 13.11 -9.21
N PRO A 173 -6.98 12.89 -8.74
CA PRO A 173 -5.88 13.83 -8.95
C PRO A 173 -5.38 13.87 -10.39
N ASP A 174 -5.76 12.89 -11.21
CA ASP A 174 -5.47 12.79 -12.63
C ASP A 174 -6.46 11.84 -13.34
N VAL A 175 -6.31 11.67 -14.65
CA VAL A 175 -7.15 10.77 -15.45
C VAL A 175 -6.92 9.29 -15.12
N GLY A 176 -5.72 8.92 -14.68
CA GLY A 176 -5.37 7.54 -14.33
C GLY A 176 -6.08 7.04 -13.06
N GLY A 177 -6.31 7.92 -12.09
CA GLY A 177 -6.98 7.63 -10.82
C GLY A 177 -8.51 7.53 -10.87
N VAL A 178 -9.15 7.84 -12.01
CA VAL A 178 -10.62 7.93 -12.12
C VAL A 178 -11.33 6.64 -11.70
N LYS A 179 -10.81 5.47 -12.03
CA LYS A 179 -11.40 4.18 -11.63
C LYS A 179 -11.45 4.04 -10.10
N ARG A 180 -10.38 4.44 -9.41
CA ARG A 180 -10.27 4.41 -7.94
C ARG A 180 -11.23 5.43 -7.31
N ALA A 181 -11.26 6.65 -7.86
CA ALA A 181 -12.16 7.70 -7.39
C ALA A 181 -13.64 7.28 -7.51
N ARG A 182 -14.03 6.62 -8.60
CA ARG A 182 -15.40 6.08 -8.76
C ARG A 182 -15.74 5.06 -7.69
N LYS A 183 -14.86 4.09 -7.43
CA LYS A 183 -15.10 3.07 -6.40
C LYS A 183 -15.36 3.69 -5.03
N LEU A 184 -14.57 4.71 -4.63
CA LEU A 184 -14.81 5.41 -3.37
C LEU A 184 -16.11 6.20 -3.40
N ALA A 185 -16.40 6.92 -4.48
CA ALA A 185 -17.60 7.73 -4.63
C ALA A 185 -18.88 6.88 -4.58
N GLU A 186 -18.90 5.73 -5.24
CA GLU A 186 -20.01 4.76 -5.17
C GLU A 186 -20.26 4.27 -3.74
N LYS A 187 -19.20 3.97 -2.99
CA LYS A 187 -19.32 3.54 -1.58
C LYS A 187 -19.73 4.68 -0.64
N LEU A 188 -19.44 5.94 -0.99
CA LEU A 188 -19.86 7.13 -0.23
C LEU A 188 -21.14 7.79 -0.76
N ASP A 189 -21.77 7.19 -1.80
CA ASP A 189 -22.99 7.71 -2.43
C ASP A 189 -22.84 9.18 -2.86
N CYS A 190 -21.77 9.51 -3.55
CA CYS A 190 -21.43 10.87 -3.94
C CYS A 190 -20.93 10.97 -5.38
N LYS A 191 -20.79 12.22 -5.88
CA LYS A 191 -20.26 12.50 -7.22
C LYS A 191 -18.73 12.48 -7.24
N ILE A 192 -18.16 12.44 -8.45
CA ILE A 192 -16.73 12.59 -8.69
C ILE A 192 -16.41 13.92 -9.35
N ALA A 193 -15.21 14.43 -9.09
CA ALA A 193 -14.56 15.45 -9.89
C ALA A 193 -13.18 14.94 -10.35
N ILE A 194 -12.69 15.49 -11.45
CA ILE A 194 -11.42 15.05 -12.06
C ILE A 194 -10.56 16.26 -12.33
N ILE A 195 -9.31 16.22 -11.91
CA ILE A 195 -8.31 17.21 -12.31
C ILE A 195 -7.65 16.71 -13.59
N ASP A 196 -7.93 17.44 -14.70
CA ASP A 196 -7.26 17.22 -15.97
C ASP A 196 -6.09 18.22 -16.10
N LYS A 197 -4.87 17.67 -16.06
CA LYS A 197 -3.63 18.43 -16.15
C LYS A 197 -3.15 18.44 -17.58
N ARG A 198 -3.13 19.62 -18.21
CA ARG A 198 -2.61 19.79 -19.55
C ARG A 198 -1.37 20.68 -19.53
N ARG A 199 -0.29 20.19 -20.08
CA ARG A 199 0.88 20.98 -20.44
C ARG A 199 0.78 21.32 -21.94
N PRO A 200 0.30 22.52 -22.31
CA PRO A 200 0.11 22.88 -23.73
C PRO A 200 1.43 22.93 -24.51
N LYS A 201 2.56 23.20 -23.82
CA LYS A 201 3.92 23.22 -24.41
C LYS A 201 4.97 22.95 -23.29
N PRO A 202 6.18 22.47 -23.64
CA PRO A 202 7.31 22.46 -22.70
C PRO A 202 7.55 23.90 -22.17
N ASN A 203 7.83 24.01 -20.85
CA ASN A 203 8.08 25.29 -20.15
C ASN A 203 6.88 26.25 -20.01
N VAL A 204 5.66 25.82 -20.29
CA VAL A 204 4.44 26.58 -19.98
C VAL A 204 3.85 26.08 -18.67
N ALA A 205 3.29 27.02 -17.87
CA ALA A 205 2.61 26.68 -16.62
C ALA A 205 1.53 25.61 -16.85
N GLU A 206 1.46 24.67 -15.94
CA GLU A 206 0.47 23.57 -15.99
C GLU A 206 -0.93 24.15 -15.80
N VAL A 207 -1.80 23.97 -16.77
CA VAL A 207 -3.21 24.39 -16.65
C VAL A 207 -3.98 23.25 -16.01
N MET A 208 -4.52 23.51 -14.82
CA MET A 208 -5.43 22.58 -14.15
C MET A 208 -6.87 22.85 -14.58
N ASN A 209 -7.44 21.96 -15.36
CA ASN A 209 -8.85 21.97 -15.68
C ASN A 209 -9.61 21.04 -14.73
N LEU A 210 -10.68 21.54 -14.11
CA LEU A 210 -11.54 20.74 -13.22
C LEU A 210 -12.80 20.35 -13.97
N ILE A 211 -13.08 19.05 -13.99
CA ILE A 211 -14.32 18.48 -14.51
C ILE A 211 -15.14 18.04 -13.30
N GLY A 212 -16.35 18.58 -13.14
CA GLY A 212 -17.22 18.33 -11.98
C GLY A 212 -17.32 19.53 -11.04
N GLU A 213 -18.20 19.44 -10.05
CA GLU A 213 -18.55 20.51 -9.11
C GLU A 213 -17.93 20.26 -7.74
N VAL A 214 -17.28 21.26 -7.17
CA VAL A 214 -16.64 21.19 -5.84
C VAL A 214 -17.08 22.30 -4.90
N GLU A 215 -17.73 23.36 -5.41
CA GLU A 215 -18.14 24.52 -4.63
C GLU A 215 -19.09 24.13 -3.50
N GLY A 216 -18.80 24.57 -2.28
CA GLY A 216 -19.55 24.30 -1.07
C GLY A 216 -19.44 22.85 -0.54
N LYS A 217 -18.70 21.96 -1.20
CA LYS A 217 -18.59 20.53 -0.86
C LYS A 217 -17.32 20.22 -0.07
N ILE A 218 -17.36 19.10 0.65
CA ILE A 218 -16.16 18.46 1.19
C ILE A 218 -15.54 17.63 0.07
N ALA A 219 -14.32 17.97 -0.32
CA ALA A 219 -13.59 17.28 -1.39
C ALA A 219 -12.62 16.24 -0.80
N ILE A 220 -12.66 15.02 -1.32
CA ILE A 220 -11.82 13.90 -0.87
C ILE A 220 -11.00 13.39 -2.04
N PHE A 221 -9.70 13.65 -2.03
CA PHE A 221 -8.76 13.04 -2.97
C PHE A 221 -8.48 11.58 -2.59
N ILE A 222 -8.35 10.72 -3.60
CA ILE A 222 -7.91 9.34 -3.42
C ILE A 222 -6.83 8.96 -4.43
N ASP A 223 -5.76 8.33 -3.93
CA ASP A 223 -4.73 7.71 -4.77
C ASP A 223 -4.26 6.38 -4.16
N ASP A 224 -3.46 5.58 -4.89
CA ASP A 224 -2.79 4.40 -4.31
C ASP A 224 -1.63 4.82 -3.41
N MET A 225 -0.88 5.84 -3.83
CA MET A 225 0.26 6.33 -3.06
C MET A 225 0.41 7.85 -3.15
N ILE A 226 0.99 8.42 -2.10
CA ILE A 226 1.50 9.79 -2.11
C ILE A 226 3.02 9.70 -1.97
N ASP A 227 3.74 10.11 -3.03
CA ASP A 227 5.21 10.14 -3.03
C ASP A 227 5.70 11.53 -2.61
N THR A 228 6.00 12.43 -3.54
CA THR A 228 6.49 13.80 -3.23
C THR A 228 5.37 14.78 -2.87
N ALA A 229 4.13 14.34 -2.84
CA ALA A 229 2.91 15.09 -2.56
C ALA A 229 2.57 16.27 -3.50
N GLY A 230 3.42 16.59 -4.48
CA GLY A 230 3.19 17.76 -5.34
C GLY A 230 1.85 17.74 -6.09
N THR A 231 1.46 16.59 -6.64
CA THR A 231 0.19 16.43 -7.36
C THR A 231 -1.02 16.69 -6.46
N ILE A 232 -1.00 16.08 -5.28
CA ILE A 232 -2.14 16.12 -4.36
C ILE A 232 -2.28 17.50 -3.71
N THR A 233 -1.18 18.14 -3.32
CA THR A 233 -1.21 19.47 -2.67
C THR A 233 -1.60 20.57 -3.64
N ASN A 234 -1.01 20.61 -4.86
CA ASN A 234 -1.42 21.56 -5.88
C ASN A 234 -2.90 21.39 -6.27
N GLY A 235 -3.36 20.12 -6.33
CA GLY A 235 -4.77 19.81 -6.56
C GLY A 235 -5.67 20.33 -5.44
N ALA A 236 -5.28 20.10 -4.18
CA ALA A 236 -6.03 20.56 -3.01
C ALA A 236 -6.17 22.08 -2.95
N ASP A 237 -5.07 22.81 -3.21
CA ASP A 237 -5.07 24.26 -3.23
C ASP A 237 -5.98 24.80 -4.36
N ALA A 238 -5.92 24.19 -5.53
CA ALA A 238 -6.80 24.56 -6.65
C ALA A 238 -8.28 24.31 -6.38
N ILE A 239 -8.61 23.21 -5.70
CA ILE A 239 -9.98 22.86 -5.29
C ILE A 239 -10.49 23.82 -4.19
N ALA A 240 -9.65 24.14 -3.21
CA ALA A 240 -9.98 25.13 -2.17
C ALA A 240 -10.26 26.52 -2.77
N GLN A 241 -9.45 26.97 -3.73
CA GLN A 241 -9.66 28.24 -4.46
C GLN A 241 -10.97 28.24 -5.28
N ARG A 242 -11.50 27.08 -5.66
CA ARG A 242 -12.79 26.92 -6.35
C ARG A 242 -13.97 26.73 -5.40
N GLY A 243 -13.81 27.08 -4.13
CA GLY A 243 -14.90 27.13 -3.15
C GLY A 243 -15.23 25.81 -2.48
N ALA A 244 -14.37 24.81 -2.52
CA ALA A 244 -14.55 23.63 -1.68
C ALA A 244 -14.53 24.03 -0.20
N LYS A 245 -15.46 23.48 0.60
CA LYS A 245 -15.59 23.80 2.02
C LYS A 245 -14.42 23.27 2.84
N GLU A 246 -14.00 22.06 2.56
CA GLU A 246 -12.87 21.39 3.20
C GLU A 246 -12.25 20.42 2.18
N VAL A 247 -10.96 20.16 2.29
CA VAL A 247 -10.25 19.26 1.39
C VAL A 247 -9.51 18.21 2.20
N TYR A 248 -9.72 16.95 1.85
CA TYR A 248 -9.09 15.76 2.44
C TYR A 248 -8.35 14.99 1.36
N ALA A 249 -7.38 14.18 1.78
CA ALA A 249 -6.75 13.21 0.90
C ALA A 249 -6.67 11.86 1.57
N CYS A 250 -6.76 10.78 0.79
CA CYS A 250 -6.46 9.44 1.28
C CYS A 250 -5.62 8.65 0.28
N CYS A 251 -4.74 7.81 0.80
CA CYS A 251 -3.96 6.85 0.00
C CYS A 251 -3.60 5.62 0.83
N SER A 252 -3.34 4.53 0.13
CA SER A 252 -2.86 3.30 0.77
C SER A 252 -1.41 3.46 1.21
N HIS A 253 -0.54 3.98 0.34
CA HIS A 253 0.90 3.97 0.56
C HIS A 253 1.47 5.38 0.75
N ALA A 254 1.88 5.68 1.97
CA ALA A 254 2.57 6.91 2.32
C ALA A 254 4.07 6.79 2.05
N VAL A 255 4.48 6.90 0.80
CA VAL A 255 5.91 6.88 0.41
C VAL A 255 6.61 8.10 0.98
N PHE A 256 5.98 9.26 0.85
CA PHE A 256 6.40 10.54 1.44
C PHE A 256 7.90 10.86 1.24
N SER A 257 8.37 10.70 0.00
CA SER A 257 9.70 11.19 -0.37
C SER A 257 9.78 12.71 -0.23
N ASP A 258 10.92 13.22 0.17
CA ASP A 258 11.11 14.67 0.31
C ASP A 258 10.81 15.40 -1.00
N PRO A 259 10.14 16.55 -0.92
CA PRO A 259 9.70 17.32 0.22
C PRO A 259 8.20 17.13 0.59
N ALA A 260 7.68 15.88 0.62
CA ALA A 260 6.26 15.62 0.80
C ALA A 260 5.67 16.23 2.07
N ILE A 261 6.34 16.05 3.22
CA ILE A 261 5.82 16.49 4.52
C ILE A 261 5.66 18.01 4.56
N GLU A 262 6.66 18.77 4.11
CA GLU A 262 6.59 20.22 4.03
C GLU A 262 5.43 20.70 3.14
N ARG A 263 5.22 20.03 2.00
CA ARG A 263 4.12 20.35 1.08
C ARG A 263 2.76 20.07 1.70
N LEU A 264 2.59 18.90 2.34
CA LEU A 264 1.35 18.53 3.01
C LEU A 264 1.01 19.52 4.13
N GLU A 265 2.00 19.90 4.93
CA GLU A 265 1.86 20.83 6.02
C GLU A 265 1.34 22.21 5.58
N LYS A 266 1.92 22.73 4.47
CA LYS A 266 1.58 24.04 3.89
C LYS A 266 0.31 24.06 3.04
N SER A 267 -0.20 22.89 2.61
CA SER A 267 -1.34 22.78 1.70
C SER A 267 -2.68 23.09 2.34
N ALA A 268 -3.72 23.29 1.52
CA ALA A 268 -5.11 23.42 1.92
C ALA A 268 -5.73 22.12 2.46
N LEU A 269 -5.00 21.00 2.46
CA LEU A 269 -5.47 19.73 3.03
C LEU A 269 -5.71 19.86 4.54
N LYS A 270 -6.91 19.49 4.99
CA LYS A 270 -7.27 19.43 6.40
C LYS A 270 -6.73 18.17 7.05
N GLU A 271 -6.87 17.04 6.39
CA GLU A 271 -6.32 15.76 6.83
C GLU A 271 -5.84 14.92 5.63
N VAL A 272 -4.84 14.10 5.90
CA VAL A 272 -4.31 13.10 4.97
C VAL A 272 -4.41 11.73 5.62
N ILE A 273 -5.30 10.89 5.11
CA ILE A 273 -5.59 9.57 5.62
C ILE A 273 -4.72 8.57 4.89
N ILE A 274 -3.87 7.86 5.60
CA ILE A 274 -2.95 6.86 5.06
C ILE A 274 -3.14 5.52 5.76
N THR A 275 -2.54 4.47 5.23
CA THR A 275 -2.41 3.22 5.95
C THR A 275 -1.01 3.05 6.55
N ASP A 276 -0.86 2.07 7.43
CA ASP A 276 0.44 1.65 7.95
C ASP A 276 1.12 0.56 7.07
N SER A 277 0.76 0.46 5.78
CA SER A 277 1.44 -0.42 4.80
C SER A 277 2.93 -0.10 4.64
N ILE A 278 3.30 1.16 4.86
CA ILE A 278 4.68 1.63 5.00
C ILE A 278 4.82 2.20 6.41
N ALA A 279 5.87 1.82 7.13
CA ALA A 279 6.15 2.39 8.44
C ALA A 279 6.43 3.90 8.32
N LEU A 280 5.62 4.72 9.01
CA LEU A 280 5.83 6.16 9.02
C LEU A 280 6.79 6.55 10.14
N PRO A 281 8.02 6.99 9.83
CA PRO A 281 8.99 7.40 10.84
C PRO A 281 8.52 8.66 11.57
N GLU A 282 8.92 8.82 12.83
CA GLU A 282 8.49 9.92 13.71
C GLU A 282 8.72 11.30 13.07
N ARG A 283 9.85 11.50 12.40
CA ARG A 283 10.19 12.75 11.69
C ARG A 283 9.22 13.14 10.55
N LYS A 284 8.40 12.19 10.08
CA LYS A 284 7.38 12.41 9.03
C LYS A 284 5.97 12.54 9.60
N ARG A 285 5.79 12.47 10.93
CA ARG A 285 4.49 12.62 11.57
C ARG A 285 4.14 14.10 11.75
N ILE A 286 2.99 14.50 11.22
CA ILE A 286 2.39 15.81 11.40
C ILE A 286 0.91 15.65 11.78
N ASP A 287 0.31 16.64 12.43
CA ASP A 287 -1.07 16.58 12.95
C ASP A 287 -2.12 16.25 11.88
N LYS A 288 -1.86 16.66 10.64
CA LYS A 288 -2.75 16.39 9.50
C LYS A 288 -2.81 14.90 9.11
N ILE A 289 -1.83 14.08 9.48
CA ILE A 289 -1.78 12.68 9.07
C ILE A 289 -2.59 11.81 10.02
N LYS A 290 -3.50 11.01 9.45
CA LYS A 290 -4.27 9.98 10.17
C LYS A 290 -3.93 8.60 9.60
N ILE A 291 -3.53 7.69 10.47
CA ILE A 291 -3.06 6.35 10.08
C ILE A 291 -4.17 5.34 10.37
N LEU A 292 -4.59 4.61 9.35
CA LEU A 292 -5.48 3.45 9.45
C LEU A 292 -4.63 2.18 9.41
N SER A 293 -4.81 1.30 10.38
CA SER A 293 -4.06 0.03 10.36
C SER A 293 -4.70 -0.96 9.40
N VAL A 294 -3.86 -1.63 8.61
CA VAL A 294 -4.25 -2.71 7.69
C VAL A 294 -4.06 -4.09 8.32
N ASP A 295 -3.80 -4.14 9.62
CA ASP A 295 -3.55 -5.35 10.38
C ASP A 295 -4.68 -6.38 10.25
N SER A 296 -5.94 -5.96 10.38
CA SER A 296 -7.10 -6.84 10.26
C SER A 296 -7.23 -7.42 8.85
N VAL A 297 -6.97 -6.62 7.82
CA VAL A 297 -7.06 -7.08 6.42
C VAL A 297 -6.10 -8.23 6.15
N PHE A 298 -4.85 -8.11 6.62
CA PHE A 298 -3.86 -9.17 6.45
C PHE A 298 -4.08 -10.36 7.40
N ALA A 299 -4.55 -10.12 8.62
CA ALA A 299 -4.90 -11.21 9.55
C ALA A 299 -6.06 -12.06 9.00
N ASP A 300 -7.10 -11.42 8.45
CA ASP A 300 -8.22 -12.11 7.81
C ASP A 300 -7.76 -12.89 6.57
N ALA A 301 -6.80 -12.35 5.79
CA ALA A 301 -6.20 -13.07 4.67
C ALA A 301 -5.46 -14.32 5.14
N ILE A 302 -4.67 -14.24 6.22
CA ILE A 302 -3.98 -15.40 6.83
C ILE A 302 -5.01 -16.46 7.25
N ASP A 303 -6.08 -16.07 7.96
CA ASP A 303 -7.14 -17.00 8.37
C ASP A 303 -7.76 -17.71 7.18
N ARG A 304 -8.13 -16.96 6.15
CA ARG A 304 -8.79 -17.51 4.95
C ARG A 304 -7.88 -18.45 4.17
N ILE A 305 -6.63 -18.07 3.94
CA ILE A 305 -5.64 -18.90 3.25
C ILE A 305 -5.39 -20.19 4.03
N THR A 306 -5.18 -20.08 5.34
CA THR A 306 -4.89 -21.25 6.21
C THR A 306 -6.07 -22.22 6.28
N ASN A 307 -7.30 -21.70 6.24
CA ASN A 307 -8.52 -22.52 6.33
C ASN A 307 -9.16 -22.83 4.96
N ASN A 308 -8.46 -22.59 3.85
CA ASN A 308 -8.93 -22.79 2.47
C ASN A 308 -10.28 -22.09 2.19
N LYS A 309 -10.47 -20.87 2.73
CA LYS A 309 -11.62 -20.02 2.48
C LYS A 309 -11.33 -19.03 1.35
N SER A 310 -12.38 -18.52 0.70
CA SER A 310 -12.25 -17.47 -0.32
C SER A 310 -11.72 -16.16 0.26
N VAL A 311 -10.63 -15.62 -0.32
CA VAL A 311 -10.08 -14.31 0.05
C VAL A 311 -10.89 -13.17 -0.60
N SER A 312 -11.52 -13.41 -1.77
CA SER A 312 -12.29 -12.40 -2.50
C SER A 312 -13.50 -11.87 -1.72
N GLU A 313 -14.10 -12.68 -0.84
CA GLU A 313 -15.19 -12.24 0.04
C GLU A 313 -14.80 -11.09 1.01
N LEU A 314 -13.52 -10.80 1.19
CA LEU A 314 -13.06 -9.65 1.99
C LEU A 314 -13.34 -8.30 1.31
N PHE A 315 -13.71 -8.30 0.02
CA PHE A 315 -13.86 -7.08 -0.80
C PHE A 315 -15.29 -6.87 -1.32
N GLU A 316 -16.18 -7.81 -1.06
CA GLU A 316 -17.61 -7.70 -1.35
C GLU A 316 -18.34 -6.88 -0.28
#